data_8fd0dd758d1a0889cd18c4345c7d2fef
#
_entry.id   8fd0dd758d1a0889cd18c4345c7d2fef
#
_cell.length_a   1.000
_cell.length_b   1.000
_cell.length_c   1.000
_cell.angle_alpha   90.00
_cell.angle_beta   90.00
_cell.angle_gamma   90.00
#
_symmetry.space_group_name_H-M   'P 1'
#
loop_
_entity.id
_entity.type
_entity.pdbx_description
1 polymer ?
#
loop_
_entity_poly.entity_id
_entity_poly.type
_entity_poly.pdbx_seq_one_letter_code
_entity_poly.pdbx_strand_id
1 'polypeptide(L)'
;MKASDPFGVSRGYEQYFGLVESPFSLTPNPRFLFESESHSAAIEQVTLALRRREALVVITGEVGTGKTMLCRTLLQALEPRTFISVITNPLLTAEDLLRQVLEDFGMLSRESARTAEASQHDLVKALQQFLASLVPLRAHAVILIDEAQHLQPEVLEQVRLLSNFETESQKLLQIVLVGQSDLEAVLERPELRQLAQRISRRHPLQPLKRYEVAQYVERRLWVAHGGLGLAKAGVAALAGSDGFWRVRFTPSAMHALAEISKGLPRSINVICDRALELAFGERKKVIETSCVLNAARHLKLDIPVGLRLRSTMRVGAAAAVLLIAGVVWVGLRARQPAAPLPTAVPTRAVAPVAANVPTAAEAAPTIEPTSSGGSDGSTGGAETVSPVPLPEAQGYLVVAASFHSKDGARTFVTWLHNRELPAFVRPVPGGLQAVMVGPFASRQEATAAQSQMAPVAPDSYIVSSSATDGVPALRAVATTGDKGQP
;
A
#
# COMPACT_ATOMS: atom_id res chain seq x y z
N MET A 1 5.99 23.60 -16.39
CA MET A 1 4.69 23.12 -16.93
C MET A 1 4.26 21.91 -16.11
N LYS A 2 3.16 22.01 -15.35
CA LYS A 2 2.66 20.93 -14.50
C LYS A 2 2.02 19.84 -15.39
N ALA A 3 2.55 18.63 -15.33
CA ALA A 3 1.92 17.48 -15.94
C ALA A 3 0.52 17.29 -15.29
N SER A 4 -0.52 17.50 -16.06
CA SER A 4 -1.90 17.23 -15.68
C SER A 4 -2.08 15.71 -15.61
N ASP A 5 -2.42 15.23 -14.42
CA ASP A 5 -2.82 13.85 -14.15
C ASP A 5 -4.12 13.56 -14.93
N PRO A 6 -4.16 12.57 -15.86
CA PRO A 6 -5.33 12.34 -16.71
C PRO A 6 -6.55 11.77 -15.97
N PHE A 7 -6.44 11.44 -14.68
CA PHE A 7 -7.54 10.86 -13.90
C PHE A 7 -8.08 11.75 -12.78
N GLY A 8 -7.64 13.01 -12.65
CA GLY A 8 -8.30 14.02 -11.81
C GLY A 8 -8.58 13.61 -10.36
N VAL A 9 -7.88 12.59 -9.82
CA VAL A 9 -8.02 12.20 -8.42
C VAL A 9 -7.30 13.26 -7.60
N SER A 10 -8.08 14.10 -6.99
CA SER A 10 -7.71 15.17 -6.09
C SER A 10 -6.69 14.68 -5.05
N ARG A 11 -5.41 15.00 -5.24
CA ARG A 11 -4.34 14.87 -4.21
C ARG A 11 -4.58 15.92 -3.12
N GLY A 12 -5.78 15.90 -2.49
CA GLY A 12 -6.18 16.94 -1.56
C GLY A 12 -5.37 16.89 -0.26
N TYR A 13 -5.50 15.84 0.50
CA TYR A 13 -4.88 15.75 1.83
C TYR A 13 -3.45 15.23 1.79
N GLU A 14 -3.09 14.38 0.79
CA GLU A 14 -1.74 13.83 0.68
C GLU A 14 -0.71 14.96 0.54
N GLN A 15 -0.96 15.90 -0.35
CA GLN A 15 -0.07 17.05 -0.53
C GLN A 15 0.01 17.92 0.72
N TYR A 16 -1.11 18.15 1.39
CA TYR A 16 -1.17 18.95 2.62
C TYR A 16 -0.34 18.32 3.75
N PHE A 17 -0.44 17.01 3.92
CA PHE A 17 0.31 16.27 4.94
C PHE A 17 1.71 15.86 4.47
N GLY A 18 2.11 16.18 3.23
CA GLY A 18 3.41 15.82 2.67
C GLY A 18 3.58 14.32 2.41
N LEU A 19 2.49 13.64 2.10
CA LEU A 19 2.47 12.23 1.76
C LEU A 19 2.74 12.04 0.26
N VAL A 20 3.50 11.01 -0.08
CA VAL A 20 3.81 10.63 -1.47
C VAL A 20 2.66 9.84 -2.09
N GLU A 21 1.95 9.06 -1.26
CA GLU A 21 0.82 8.22 -1.64
C GLU A 21 -0.20 8.13 -0.50
N SER A 22 -1.43 7.69 -0.80
CA SER A 22 -2.46 7.51 0.23
C SER A 22 -2.05 6.42 1.23
N PRO A 23 -1.94 6.74 2.54
CA PRO A 23 -1.51 5.78 3.56
C PRO A 23 -2.54 4.69 3.83
N PHE A 24 -3.83 4.98 3.64
CA PHE A 24 -4.94 4.12 4.06
C PHE A 24 -5.75 3.55 2.89
N SER A 25 -5.14 3.45 1.70
CA SER A 25 -5.76 2.77 0.56
C SER A 25 -6.23 1.36 0.94
N LEU A 26 -7.41 0.98 0.44
CA LEU A 26 -7.99 -0.36 0.62
C LEU A 26 -7.39 -1.38 -0.36
N THR A 27 -6.71 -0.93 -1.41
CA THR A 27 -6.02 -1.82 -2.34
C THR A 27 -4.83 -2.48 -1.65
N PRO A 28 -4.77 -3.82 -1.64
CA PRO A 28 -3.67 -4.54 -1.01
C PRO A 28 -2.34 -4.21 -1.68
N ASN A 29 -1.41 -3.63 -0.92
CA ASN A 29 -0.05 -3.31 -1.38
C ASN A 29 0.96 -3.85 -0.36
N PRO A 30 1.84 -4.79 -0.75
CA PRO A 30 2.82 -5.42 0.15
C PRO A 30 3.76 -4.44 0.85
N ARG A 31 4.01 -3.26 0.28
CA ARG A 31 4.83 -2.21 0.91
C ARG A 31 4.27 -1.74 2.26
N PHE A 32 2.95 -1.78 2.40
CA PHE A 32 2.23 -1.41 3.62
C PHE A 32 1.99 -2.58 4.57
N LEU A 33 2.59 -3.73 4.31
CA LEU A 33 2.46 -4.88 5.19
C LEU A 33 2.89 -4.50 6.62
N PHE A 34 2.04 -4.83 7.56
CA PHE A 34 2.31 -4.80 8.99
C PHE A 34 2.16 -6.24 9.51
N GLU A 35 3.26 -6.81 9.95
CA GLU A 35 3.27 -8.15 10.52
C GLU A 35 2.89 -8.08 12.00
N SER A 36 1.59 -8.24 12.28
CA SER A 36 1.11 -8.43 13.65
C SER A 36 1.55 -9.78 14.20
N GLU A 37 1.48 -9.95 15.51
CA GLU A 37 1.79 -11.24 16.14
C GLU A 37 0.98 -12.39 15.52
N SER A 38 -0.30 -12.16 15.25
CA SER A 38 -1.18 -13.15 14.64
C SER A 38 -0.80 -13.46 13.19
N HIS A 39 -0.40 -12.44 12.39
CA HIS A 39 0.07 -12.65 11.02
C HIS A 39 1.40 -13.42 11.00
N SER A 40 2.36 -13.04 11.84
CA SER A 40 3.66 -13.71 11.94
C SER A 40 3.50 -15.16 12.33
N ALA A 41 2.65 -15.44 13.33
CA ALA A 41 2.36 -16.81 13.75
C ALA A 41 1.68 -17.62 12.63
N ALA A 42 0.75 -17.02 11.87
CA ALA A 42 0.11 -17.68 10.74
C ALA A 42 1.11 -18.03 9.64
N ILE A 43 1.98 -17.09 9.25
CA ILE A 43 3.03 -17.30 8.25
C ILE A 43 3.97 -18.43 8.70
N GLU A 44 4.42 -18.41 9.94
CA GLU A 44 5.30 -19.42 10.50
C GLU A 44 4.64 -20.82 10.48
N GLN A 45 3.40 -20.92 10.96
CA GLN A 45 2.66 -22.18 11.00
C GLN A 45 2.42 -22.76 9.61
N VAL A 46 2.02 -21.93 8.63
CA VAL A 46 1.82 -22.38 7.26
C VAL A 46 3.16 -22.80 6.61
N THR A 47 4.19 -21.98 6.76
CA THR A 47 5.52 -22.29 6.22
C THR A 47 6.06 -23.62 6.81
N LEU A 48 5.87 -23.83 8.10
CA LEU A 48 6.26 -25.09 8.76
C LEU A 48 5.45 -26.27 8.23
N ALA A 49 4.14 -26.13 8.04
CA ALA A 49 3.28 -27.16 7.46
C ALA A 49 3.72 -27.52 6.04
N LEU A 50 4.01 -26.51 5.21
CA LEU A 50 4.48 -26.70 3.83
C LEU A 50 5.84 -27.45 3.80
N ARG A 51 6.79 -27.07 4.66
CA ARG A 51 8.08 -27.79 4.80
C ARG A 51 7.92 -29.22 5.26
N ARG A 52 6.95 -29.50 6.13
CA ARG A 52 6.64 -30.85 6.62
C ARG A 52 5.77 -31.67 5.67
N ARG A 53 5.40 -31.13 4.53
CA ARG A 53 4.52 -31.79 3.55
C ARG A 53 3.16 -32.16 4.12
N GLU A 54 2.61 -31.30 4.99
CA GLU A 54 1.27 -31.50 5.52
C GLU A 54 0.23 -31.24 4.42
N ALA A 55 -0.80 -32.11 4.32
CA ALA A 55 -1.70 -32.11 3.17
C ALA A 55 -2.63 -30.89 3.12
N LEU A 56 -3.17 -30.47 4.26
CA LEU A 56 -4.24 -29.47 4.33
C LEU A 56 -4.06 -28.55 5.54
N VAL A 57 -4.03 -27.26 5.28
CA VAL A 57 -3.95 -26.19 6.29
C VAL A 57 -5.13 -25.26 6.12
N VAL A 58 -5.71 -24.79 7.21
CA VAL A 58 -6.85 -23.87 7.20
C VAL A 58 -6.46 -22.59 7.94
N ILE A 59 -6.71 -21.43 7.33
CA ILE A 59 -6.58 -20.11 7.93
C ILE A 59 -7.97 -19.47 7.90
N THR A 60 -8.47 -19.11 9.07
CA THR A 60 -9.75 -18.41 9.20
C THR A 60 -9.54 -17.02 9.79
N GLY A 61 -10.52 -16.14 9.67
CA GLY A 61 -10.50 -14.82 10.30
C GLY A 61 -11.64 -13.94 9.83
N GLU A 62 -11.97 -12.93 10.62
CA GLU A 62 -13.03 -11.99 10.29
C GLU A 62 -12.76 -11.22 8.98
N VAL A 63 -13.81 -10.64 8.42
CA VAL A 63 -13.71 -9.77 7.25
C VAL A 63 -12.82 -8.56 7.58
N GLY A 64 -11.79 -8.34 6.76
CA GLY A 64 -10.90 -7.20 6.95
C GLY A 64 -9.72 -7.42 7.89
N THR A 65 -9.48 -8.64 8.39
CA THR A 65 -8.28 -9.00 9.18
C THR A 65 -6.99 -9.02 8.38
N GLY A 66 -7.04 -9.03 7.04
CA GLY A 66 -5.84 -9.04 6.19
C GLY A 66 -5.49 -10.39 5.58
N LYS A 67 -6.42 -11.34 5.51
CA LYS A 67 -6.23 -12.69 4.91
C LYS A 67 -5.58 -12.65 3.52
N THR A 68 -6.12 -11.84 2.61
CA THR A 68 -5.57 -11.70 1.25
C THR A 68 -4.14 -11.14 1.25
N MET A 69 -3.80 -10.26 2.20
CA MET A 69 -2.43 -9.78 2.37
C MET A 69 -1.52 -10.89 2.87
N LEU A 70 -2.00 -11.69 3.83
CA LEU A 70 -1.31 -12.89 4.32
C LEU A 70 -1.01 -13.87 3.17
N CYS A 71 -2.00 -14.15 2.31
CA CYS A 71 -1.80 -14.99 1.12
C CYS A 71 -0.67 -14.49 0.23
N ARG A 72 -0.65 -13.19 -0.07
CA ARG A 72 0.42 -12.58 -0.88
C ARG A 72 1.79 -12.70 -0.24
N THR A 73 1.86 -12.57 1.06
CA THR A 73 3.13 -12.72 1.81
C THR A 73 3.59 -14.17 1.82
N LEU A 74 2.68 -15.11 2.02
CA LEU A 74 2.99 -16.55 1.93
C LEU A 74 3.55 -16.91 0.56
N LEU A 75 2.95 -16.41 -0.52
CA LEU A 75 3.43 -16.64 -1.89
C LEU A 75 4.86 -16.14 -2.12
N GLN A 76 5.26 -15.06 -1.46
CA GLN A 76 6.63 -14.54 -1.54
C GLN A 76 7.63 -15.33 -0.68
N ALA A 77 7.15 -16.03 0.35
CA ALA A 77 7.97 -16.81 1.27
C ALA A 77 8.15 -18.27 0.83
N LEU A 78 7.49 -18.71 -0.25
CA LEU A 78 7.59 -20.07 -0.75
C LEU A 78 8.96 -20.36 -1.40
N GLU A 79 9.37 -21.61 -1.32
CA GLU A 79 10.64 -22.07 -1.90
C GLU A 79 10.63 -21.96 -3.43
N PRO A 80 11.80 -21.70 -4.08
CA PRO A 80 11.87 -21.47 -5.53
C PRO A 80 11.38 -22.63 -6.41
N ARG A 81 11.29 -23.85 -5.88
CA ARG A 81 10.85 -25.07 -6.59
C ARG A 81 9.40 -25.44 -6.27
N THR A 82 8.58 -24.46 -5.93
CA THR A 82 7.17 -24.68 -5.60
C THR A 82 6.29 -24.28 -6.78
N PHE A 83 5.53 -25.21 -7.32
CA PHE A 83 4.45 -24.93 -8.27
C PHE A 83 3.24 -24.45 -7.48
N ILE A 84 2.63 -23.33 -7.90
CA ILE A 84 1.59 -22.67 -7.13
C ILE A 84 0.37 -22.43 -8.01
N SER A 85 -0.79 -22.82 -7.50
CA SER A 85 -2.08 -22.39 -8.03
C SER A 85 -2.80 -21.54 -7.00
N VAL A 86 -3.34 -20.38 -7.41
CA VAL A 86 -4.05 -19.46 -6.54
C VAL A 86 -5.48 -19.29 -7.02
N ILE A 87 -6.41 -19.86 -6.27
CA ILE A 87 -7.84 -19.81 -6.55
C ILE A 87 -8.45 -18.66 -5.76
N THR A 88 -8.89 -17.62 -6.47
CA THR A 88 -9.55 -16.45 -5.88
C THR A 88 -11.03 -16.35 -6.20
N ASN A 89 -11.52 -17.15 -7.16
CA ASN A 89 -12.92 -17.22 -7.51
C ASN A 89 -13.57 -18.44 -6.82
N PRO A 90 -14.41 -18.26 -5.81
CA PRO A 90 -15.05 -19.37 -5.10
C PRO A 90 -16.24 -19.98 -5.83
N LEU A 91 -16.72 -19.38 -6.91
CA LEU A 91 -17.91 -19.81 -7.68
C LEU A 91 -17.56 -20.76 -8.82
N LEU A 92 -16.50 -21.55 -8.66
CA LEU A 92 -16.05 -22.51 -9.66
C LEU A 92 -16.63 -23.90 -9.37
N THR A 93 -16.75 -24.72 -10.40
CA THR A 93 -17.08 -26.14 -10.28
C THR A 93 -15.84 -26.96 -9.90
N ALA A 94 -16.03 -28.24 -9.54
CA ALA A 94 -14.90 -29.15 -9.29
C ALA A 94 -14.03 -29.35 -10.54
N GLU A 95 -14.63 -29.33 -11.72
CA GLU A 95 -13.91 -29.42 -12.99
C GLU A 95 -13.13 -28.14 -13.30
N ASP A 96 -13.72 -26.95 -13.06
CA ASP A 96 -13.05 -25.67 -13.23
C ASP A 96 -11.85 -25.55 -12.29
N LEU A 97 -11.97 -26.03 -11.04
CA LEU A 97 -10.86 -26.11 -10.10
C LEU A 97 -9.68 -26.89 -10.68
N LEU A 98 -9.94 -28.08 -11.21
CA LEU A 98 -8.90 -28.94 -11.80
C LEU A 98 -8.27 -28.31 -13.03
N ARG A 99 -9.08 -27.70 -13.92
CA ARG A 99 -8.60 -27.00 -15.09
C ARG A 99 -7.69 -25.82 -14.72
N GLN A 100 -8.12 -25.00 -13.78
CA GLN A 100 -7.33 -23.86 -13.31
C GLN A 100 -6.01 -24.30 -12.67
N VAL A 101 -6.04 -25.34 -11.84
CA VAL A 101 -4.83 -25.89 -11.22
C VAL A 101 -3.84 -26.40 -12.28
N LEU A 102 -4.32 -27.14 -13.29
CA LEU A 102 -3.47 -27.63 -14.38
C LEU A 102 -2.94 -26.50 -15.26
N GLU A 103 -3.75 -25.44 -15.48
CA GLU A 103 -3.31 -24.22 -16.19
C GLU A 103 -2.21 -23.50 -15.41
N ASP A 104 -2.41 -23.26 -14.12
CA ASP A 104 -1.43 -22.58 -13.26
C ASP A 104 -0.10 -23.35 -13.13
N PHE A 105 -0.17 -24.68 -13.18
CA PHE A 105 1.01 -25.57 -13.21
C PHE A 105 1.64 -25.68 -14.59
N GLY A 106 1.06 -25.05 -15.62
CA GLY A 106 1.58 -25.04 -16.99
C GLY A 106 1.34 -26.31 -17.80
N MET A 107 0.40 -27.16 -17.35
CA MET A 107 0.05 -28.42 -18.03
C MET A 107 -1.01 -28.23 -19.11
N LEU A 108 -1.81 -27.19 -19.01
CA LEU A 108 -2.81 -26.81 -20.03
C LEU A 108 -2.52 -25.40 -20.51
N SER A 109 -2.67 -25.17 -21.83
CA SER A 109 -2.71 -23.80 -22.32
C SER A 109 -4.09 -23.19 -22.04
N ARG A 110 -4.19 -21.86 -21.90
CA ARG A 110 -5.47 -21.17 -21.70
C ARG A 110 -6.50 -21.46 -22.81
N GLU A 111 -6.04 -21.70 -24.01
CA GLU A 111 -6.88 -22.05 -25.15
C GLU A 111 -7.36 -23.49 -25.08
N SER A 112 -6.46 -24.43 -24.75
CA SER A 112 -6.81 -25.85 -24.57
C SER A 112 -7.70 -26.09 -23.35
N ALA A 113 -7.54 -25.31 -22.27
CA ALA A 113 -8.37 -25.43 -21.08
C ALA A 113 -9.84 -25.07 -21.34
N ARG A 114 -10.13 -24.21 -22.32
CA ARG A 114 -11.50 -23.78 -22.69
C ARG A 114 -12.16 -24.67 -23.73
N THR A 115 -11.39 -25.40 -24.53
CA THR A 115 -11.90 -26.16 -25.68
C THR A 115 -11.82 -27.67 -25.53
N ALA A 116 -11.03 -28.18 -24.58
CA ALA A 116 -10.87 -29.61 -24.38
C ALA A 116 -12.08 -30.19 -23.65
N GLU A 117 -12.77 -31.15 -24.26
CA GLU A 117 -13.80 -32.01 -23.66
C GLU A 117 -13.17 -33.10 -22.76
N ALA A 118 -12.14 -32.72 -21.94
CA ALA A 118 -11.54 -33.68 -21.02
C ALA A 118 -12.48 -33.93 -19.85
N SER A 119 -12.72 -35.18 -19.54
CA SER A 119 -13.53 -35.54 -18.38
C SER A 119 -12.83 -35.19 -17.07
N GLN A 120 -13.59 -35.04 -16.00
CA GLN A 120 -13.00 -34.80 -14.66
C GLN A 120 -11.97 -35.90 -14.30
N HIS A 121 -12.22 -37.16 -14.72
CA HIS A 121 -11.28 -38.25 -14.51
C HIS A 121 -9.94 -38.02 -15.24
N ASP A 122 -9.98 -37.56 -16.47
CA ASP A 122 -8.76 -37.28 -17.26
C ASP A 122 -7.96 -36.13 -16.64
N LEU A 123 -8.63 -35.08 -16.15
CA LEU A 123 -7.98 -33.95 -15.46
C LEU A 123 -7.30 -34.42 -14.16
N VAL A 124 -7.97 -35.25 -13.36
CA VAL A 124 -7.42 -35.83 -12.13
C VAL A 124 -6.18 -36.68 -12.44
N LYS A 125 -6.27 -37.53 -13.49
CA LYS A 125 -5.15 -38.39 -13.93
C LYS A 125 -3.96 -37.55 -14.42
N ALA A 126 -4.23 -36.50 -15.19
CA ALA A 126 -3.19 -35.57 -15.67
C ALA A 126 -2.48 -34.90 -14.49
N LEU A 127 -3.24 -34.40 -13.52
CA LEU A 127 -2.70 -33.78 -12.31
C LEU A 127 -1.86 -34.78 -11.50
N GLN A 128 -2.33 -36.03 -11.32
CA GLN A 128 -1.59 -37.05 -10.61
C GLN A 128 -0.26 -37.40 -11.30
N GLN A 129 -0.26 -37.52 -12.63
CA GLN A 129 0.96 -37.76 -13.41
C GLN A 129 1.95 -36.61 -13.29
N PHE A 130 1.47 -35.37 -13.35
CA PHE A 130 2.29 -34.19 -13.13
C PHE A 130 2.93 -34.18 -11.75
N LEU A 131 2.12 -34.36 -10.69
CA LEU A 131 2.62 -34.38 -9.32
C LEU A 131 3.67 -35.48 -9.09
N ALA A 132 3.46 -36.66 -9.68
CA ALA A 132 4.44 -37.75 -9.62
C ALA A 132 5.77 -37.35 -10.29
N SER A 133 5.74 -36.59 -11.39
CA SER A 133 6.94 -36.10 -12.08
C SER A 133 7.76 -35.09 -11.26
N LEU A 134 7.18 -34.46 -10.25
CA LEU A 134 7.85 -33.51 -9.36
C LEU A 134 8.76 -34.19 -8.32
N VAL A 135 8.50 -35.46 -8.00
CA VAL A 135 9.22 -36.20 -6.95
C VAL A 135 10.73 -36.26 -7.20
N PRO A 136 11.22 -36.72 -8.37
CA PRO A 136 12.65 -36.79 -8.65
C PRO A 136 13.29 -35.39 -8.73
N LEU A 137 12.50 -34.36 -9.02
CA LEU A 137 12.98 -32.96 -9.09
C LEU A 137 13.03 -32.28 -7.71
N ARG A 138 12.57 -32.95 -6.66
CA ARG A 138 12.39 -32.39 -5.31
C ARG A 138 11.58 -31.08 -5.34
N ALA A 139 10.65 -31.00 -6.29
CA ALA A 139 9.73 -29.87 -6.42
C ALA A 139 8.43 -30.15 -5.67
N HIS A 140 7.63 -29.10 -5.44
CA HIS A 140 6.39 -29.17 -4.66
C HIS A 140 5.25 -28.53 -5.42
N ALA A 141 4.03 -28.91 -5.07
CA ALA A 141 2.83 -28.29 -5.58
C ALA A 141 1.95 -27.82 -4.40
N VAL A 142 1.52 -26.55 -4.47
CA VAL A 142 0.67 -25.92 -3.47
C VAL A 142 -0.54 -25.29 -4.17
N ILE A 143 -1.74 -25.58 -3.66
CA ILE A 143 -2.95 -24.87 -4.04
C ILE A 143 -3.35 -23.98 -2.87
N LEU A 144 -3.50 -22.69 -3.12
CA LEU A 144 -4.01 -21.72 -2.17
C LEU A 144 -5.41 -21.29 -2.63
N ILE A 145 -6.41 -21.48 -1.79
CA ILE A 145 -7.81 -21.14 -2.09
C ILE A 145 -8.23 -20.03 -1.12
N ASP A 146 -8.47 -18.83 -1.65
CA ASP A 146 -8.99 -17.69 -0.87
C ASP A 146 -10.53 -17.70 -0.90
N GLU A 147 -11.18 -17.11 0.10
CA GLU A 147 -12.62 -17.06 0.31
C GLU A 147 -13.29 -18.48 0.30
N ALA A 148 -12.59 -19.47 0.86
CA ALA A 148 -12.99 -20.89 0.81
C ALA A 148 -14.35 -21.21 1.46
N GLN A 149 -14.91 -20.32 2.30
CA GLN A 149 -16.26 -20.48 2.88
C GLN A 149 -17.37 -20.42 1.83
N HIS A 150 -17.10 -19.92 0.63
CA HIS A 150 -18.06 -19.86 -0.46
C HIS A 150 -17.98 -21.04 -1.43
N LEU A 151 -17.04 -21.96 -1.23
CA LEU A 151 -16.92 -23.15 -2.06
C LEU A 151 -18.15 -24.06 -1.90
N GLN A 152 -18.60 -24.59 -3.02
CA GLN A 152 -19.68 -25.60 -3.02
C GLN A 152 -19.18 -26.90 -2.37
N PRO A 153 -20.08 -27.70 -1.76
CA PRO A 153 -19.71 -28.96 -1.13
C PRO A 153 -18.97 -29.93 -2.07
N GLU A 154 -19.36 -29.97 -3.35
CA GLU A 154 -18.72 -30.80 -4.38
C GLU A 154 -17.26 -30.38 -4.63
N VAL A 155 -16.97 -29.09 -4.57
CA VAL A 155 -15.59 -28.57 -4.71
C VAL A 155 -14.76 -28.91 -3.48
N LEU A 156 -15.33 -28.80 -2.28
CA LEU A 156 -14.66 -29.21 -1.03
C LEU A 156 -14.42 -30.72 -1.00
N GLU A 157 -15.31 -31.51 -1.56
CA GLU A 157 -15.10 -32.97 -1.73
C GLU A 157 -13.96 -33.23 -2.74
N GLN A 158 -13.88 -32.46 -3.83
CA GLN A 158 -12.75 -32.55 -4.75
C GLN A 158 -11.42 -32.20 -4.06
N VAL A 159 -11.39 -31.15 -3.22
CA VAL A 159 -10.23 -30.78 -2.38
C VAL A 159 -9.84 -31.95 -1.48
N ARG A 160 -10.80 -32.65 -0.87
CA ARG A 160 -10.56 -33.88 -0.07
C ARG A 160 -9.91 -34.98 -0.91
N LEU A 161 -10.38 -35.20 -2.11
CA LEU A 161 -9.81 -36.21 -3.02
C LEU A 161 -8.38 -35.85 -3.42
N LEU A 162 -8.13 -34.59 -3.75
CA LEU A 162 -6.80 -34.09 -4.10
C LEU A 162 -5.80 -34.21 -2.94
N SER A 163 -6.25 -34.03 -1.70
CA SER A 163 -5.40 -34.17 -0.50
C SER A 163 -4.92 -35.63 -0.27
N ASN A 164 -5.44 -36.60 -1.03
CA ASN A 164 -4.98 -38.00 -1.01
C ASN A 164 -3.75 -38.25 -1.87
N PHE A 165 -3.36 -37.31 -2.72
CA PHE A 165 -2.20 -37.52 -3.58
C PHE A 165 -0.93 -37.61 -2.76
N GLU A 166 -0.42 -38.83 -2.63
CA GLU A 166 0.78 -39.15 -1.84
C GLU A 166 1.56 -40.29 -2.47
N THR A 167 2.83 -40.36 -2.10
CA THR A 167 3.66 -41.55 -2.25
C THR A 167 3.72 -42.28 -0.90
N GLU A 168 4.42 -43.40 -0.82
CA GLU A 168 4.64 -44.09 0.45
C GLU A 168 5.32 -43.22 1.52
N SER A 169 6.03 -42.17 1.12
CA SER A 169 6.86 -41.36 2.01
C SER A 169 6.43 -39.90 2.18
N GLN A 170 5.62 -39.33 1.25
CA GLN A 170 5.28 -37.90 1.28
C GLN A 170 3.99 -37.55 0.53
N LYS A 171 3.36 -36.46 0.95
CA LYS A 171 2.28 -35.84 0.20
C LYS A 171 2.84 -35.13 -1.04
N LEU A 172 2.17 -35.33 -2.18
CA LEU A 172 2.54 -34.75 -3.47
C LEU A 172 1.96 -33.35 -3.65
N LEU A 173 0.80 -33.09 -3.03
CA LEU A 173 0.06 -31.85 -3.12
C LEU A 173 -0.27 -31.33 -1.72
N GLN A 174 -0.11 -30.04 -1.54
CA GLN A 174 -0.44 -29.33 -0.31
C GLN A 174 -1.53 -28.30 -0.61
N ILE A 175 -2.51 -28.16 0.28
CA ILE A 175 -3.64 -27.27 0.06
C ILE A 175 -3.75 -26.32 1.27
N VAL A 176 -3.88 -25.04 1.00
CA VAL A 176 -4.10 -24.00 2.01
C VAL A 176 -5.48 -23.38 1.75
N LEU A 177 -6.41 -23.62 2.63
CA LEU A 177 -7.74 -22.97 2.61
C LEU A 177 -7.69 -21.71 3.45
N VAL A 178 -8.09 -20.62 2.87
CA VAL A 178 -8.18 -19.31 3.55
C VAL A 178 -9.62 -18.83 3.45
N GLY A 179 -10.23 -18.48 4.58
CA GLY A 179 -11.63 -18.09 4.59
C GLY A 179 -12.04 -17.26 5.78
N GLN A 180 -13.31 -16.89 5.80
CA GLN A 180 -13.91 -16.21 6.95
C GLN A 180 -14.15 -17.22 8.09
N SER A 181 -14.52 -16.74 9.28
CA SER A 181 -14.80 -17.57 10.43
C SER A 181 -15.90 -18.59 10.15
N ASP A 182 -16.82 -18.31 9.22
CA ASP A 182 -17.88 -19.19 8.79
C ASP A 182 -17.37 -20.47 8.12
N LEU A 183 -16.13 -20.47 7.61
CA LEU A 183 -15.49 -21.66 7.05
C LEU A 183 -15.41 -22.79 8.08
N GLU A 184 -15.18 -22.49 9.35
CA GLU A 184 -15.15 -23.50 10.42
C GLU A 184 -16.50 -24.21 10.53
N ALA A 185 -17.62 -23.46 10.52
CA ALA A 185 -18.95 -24.01 10.56
C ALA A 185 -19.29 -24.84 9.29
N VAL A 186 -18.75 -24.45 8.13
CA VAL A 186 -18.87 -25.23 6.89
C VAL A 186 -18.13 -26.57 7.03
N LEU A 187 -16.89 -26.55 7.55
CA LEU A 187 -16.06 -27.74 7.72
C LEU A 187 -16.57 -28.71 8.81
N GLU A 188 -17.40 -28.25 9.73
CA GLU A 188 -18.02 -29.05 10.77
C GLU A 188 -19.28 -29.85 10.29
N ARG A 189 -19.74 -29.55 9.07
CA ARG A 189 -20.89 -30.27 8.50
C ARG A 189 -20.62 -31.80 8.38
N PRO A 190 -21.61 -32.65 8.64
CA PRO A 190 -21.45 -34.13 8.60
C PRO A 190 -20.84 -34.62 7.28
N GLU A 191 -21.21 -33.98 6.14
CA GLU A 191 -20.79 -34.38 4.80
C GLU A 191 -19.28 -34.11 4.61
N LEU A 192 -18.72 -33.12 5.31
CA LEU A 192 -17.30 -32.69 5.20
C LEU A 192 -16.43 -33.27 6.31
N ARG A 193 -16.94 -34.14 7.15
CA ARG A 193 -16.19 -34.73 8.29
C ARG A 193 -14.86 -35.35 7.87
N GLN A 194 -14.83 -36.03 6.72
CA GLN A 194 -13.61 -36.66 6.21
C GLN A 194 -12.57 -35.63 5.76
N LEU A 195 -13.00 -34.47 5.20
CA LEU A 195 -12.13 -33.35 4.88
C LEU A 195 -11.58 -32.75 6.17
N ALA A 196 -12.44 -32.49 7.16
CA ALA A 196 -12.08 -31.94 8.45
C ALA A 196 -11.01 -32.73 9.20
N GLN A 197 -11.04 -34.07 9.08
CA GLN A 197 -10.04 -34.98 9.66
C GLN A 197 -8.67 -34.92 8.98
N ARG A 198 -8.58 -34.36 7.77
CA ARG A 198 -7.32 -34.21 7.02
C ARG A 198 -6.62 -32.87 7.29
N ILE A 199 -7.32 -31.95 7.95
CA ILE A 199 -6.75 -30.67 8.30
C ILE A 199 -5.69 -30.91 9.39
N SER A 200 -4.44 -30.67 9.03
CA SER A 200 -3.30 -30.81 9.94
C SER A 200 -3.15 -29.62 10.86
N ARG A 201 -3.49 -28.42 10.38
CA ARG A 201 -3.40 -27.18 11.13
C ARG A 201 -4.57 -26.26 10.87
N ARG A 202 -5.00 -25.61 11.93
CA ARG A 202 -5.99 -24.52 11.89
C ARG A 202 -5.39 -23.29 12.57
N HIS A 203 -5.45 -22.16 11.90
CA HIS A 203 -4.96 -20.90 12.45
C HIS A 203 -6.00 -19.79 12.31
N PRO A 204 -6.65 -19.38 13.40
CA PRO A 204 -7.56 -18.26 13.39
C PRO A 204 -6.77 -16.95 13.42
N LEU A 205 -6.85 -16.17 12.35
CA LEU A 205 -6.22 -14.85 12.24
C LEU A 205 -7.00 -13.83 13.09
N GLN A 206 -6.34 -13.30 14.11
CA GLN A 206 -6.95 -12.39 15.07
C GLN A 206 -6.88 -10.95 14.59
N PRO A 207 -7.86 -10.09 14.96
CA PRO A 207 -7.76 -8.66 14.83
C PRO A 207 -6.51 -8.11 15.56
N LEU A 208 -6.06 -6.93 15.15
CA LEU A 208 -4.93 -6.25 15.78
C LEU A 208 -5.24 -5.91 17.23
N LYS A 209 -4.30 -6.20 18.11
CA LYS A 209 -4.36 -5.76 19.50
C LYS A 209 -4.28 -4.24 19.58
N ARG A 210 -4.74 -3.65 20.68
CA ARG A 210 -4.80 -2.19 20.83
C ARG A 210 -3.45 -1.50 20.57
N TYR A 211 -2.35 -2.05 21.07
CA TYR A 211 -1.02 -1.47 20.82
C TYR A 211 -0.56 -1.66 19.37
N GLU A 212 -0.94 -2.76 18.71
CA GLU A 212 -0.65 -3.00 17.29
C GLU A 212 -1.38 -2.03 16.38
N VAL A 213 -2.59 -1.55 16.76
CA VAL A 213 -3.32 -0.54 15.98
C VAL A 213 -2.50 0.73 15.83
N ALA A 214 -1.85 1.20 16.90
CA ALA A 214 -1.00 2.38 16.85
C ALA A 214 0.21 2.14 15.92
N GLN A 215 0.91 1.02 16.08
CA GLN A 215 2.05 0.64 15.25
C GLN A 215 1.66 0.46 13.77
N TYR A 216 0.48 -0.10 13.52
CA TYR A 216 -0.08 -0.24 12.18
C TYR A 216 -0.28 1.11 11.49
N VAL A 217 -0.93 2.05 12.17
CA VAL A 217 -1.17 3.41 11.64
C VAL A 217 0.16 4.13 11.39
N GLU A 218 1.09 4.08 12.34
CA GLU A 218 2.42 4.67 12.23
C GLU A 218 3.20 4.06 11.06
N ARG A 219 3.19 2.74 10.89
CA ARG A 219 3.82 2.05 9.77
C ARG A 219 3.27 2.53 8.43
N ARG A 220 1.94 2.65 8.32
CA ARG A 220 1.32 3.12 7.07
C ARG A 220 1.65 4.57 6.75
N LEU A 221 1.61 5.45 7.74
CA LEU A 221 2.04 6.85 7.58
C LEU A 221 3.52 6.94 7.20
N TRP A 222 4.38 6.13 7.83
CA TRP A 222 5.82 6.10 7.51
C TRP A 222 6.08 5.68 6.06
N VAL A 223 5.42 4.64 5.57
CA VAL A 223 5.53 4.21 4.17
C VAL A 223 5.05 5.30 3.23
N ALA A 224 3.90 5.92 3.53
CA ALA A 224 3.31 6.97 2.72
C ALA A 224 4.13 8.27 2.68
N HIS A 225 4.97 8.54 3.69
CA HIS A 225 5.97 9.63 3.66
C HIS A 225 7.24 9.27 2.86
N GLY A 226 7.30 8.10 2.23
CA GLY A 226 8.49 7.65 1.51
C GLY A 226 9.56 7.03 2.41
N GLY A 227 9.21 6.63 3.63
CA GLY A 227 10.11 6.08 4.65
C GLY A 227 10.93 4.86 4.19
N LEU A 228 10.40 4.05 3.27
CA LEU A 228 11.16 2.94 2.67
C LEU A 228 12.36 3.43 1.83
N GLY A 229 12.21 4.56 1.15
CA GLY A 229 13.32 5.20 0.42
C GLY A 229 14.33 5.82 1.38
N LEU A 230 13.86 6.47 2.45
CA LEU A 230 14.71 7.10 3.47
C LEU A 230 15.49 6.08 4.30
N ALA A 231 14.87 4.94 4.65
CA ALA A 231 15.55 3.86 5.36
C ALA A 231 16.70 3.26 4.54
N LYS A 232 16.51 3.10 3.21
CA LYS A 232 17.56 2.66 2.29
C LYS A 232 18.70 3.68 2.14
N ALA A 233 18.39 4.98 2.32
CA ALA A 233 19.38 6.07 2.26
C ALA A 233 20.12 6.28 3.60
N GLY A 234 19.93 5.43 4.61
CA GLY A 234 20.58 5.57 5.93
C GLY A 234 20.00 6.67 6.81
N VAL A 235 18.87 7.28 6.43
CA VAL A 235 18.24 8.43 7.13
C VAL A 235 17.15 7.96 8.11
N ALA A 236 17.13 6.67 8.46
CA ALA A 236 16.14 6.10 9.40
C ALA A 236 16.15 6.78 10.78
N ALA A 237 17.29 7.36 11.19
CA ALA A 237 17.43 8.09 12.45
C ALA A 237 16.58 9.38 12.51
N LEU A 238 16.18 9.95 11.38
CA LEU A 238 15.36 11.15 11.31
C LEU A 238 13.85 10.86 11.45
N ALA A 239 13.45 9.62 11.31
CA ALA A 239 12.03 9.21 11.44
C ALA A 239 11.47 9.40 12.87
N GLY A 240 12.34 9.50 13.87
CA GLY A 240 11.97 9.78 15.27
C GLY A 240 11.97 11.25 15.67
N SER A 241 12.35 12.17 14.78
CA SER A 241 12.37 13.61 15.09
C SER A 241 10.98 14.24 14.89
N ASP A 242 10.52 15.03 15.84
CA ASP A 242 9.20 15.73 15.82
C ASP A 242 8.98 16.59 14.56
N GLY A 243 10.02 16.88 13.78
CA GLY A 243 9.96 17.69 12.56
C GLY A 243 9.64 16.89 11.28
N PHE A 244 9.76 15.56 11.28
CA PHE A 244 9.55 14.73 10.09
C PHE A 244 8.07 14.49 9.80
N TRP A 245 7.26 14.31 10.86
CA TRP A 245 5.83 13.99 10.73
C TRP A 245 4.98 15.24 10.56
N ARG A 246 4.44 15.44 9.36
CA ARG A 246 3.47 16.54 9.12
C ARG A 246 2.06 16.20 9.60
N VAL A 247 1.79 14.93 9.90
CA VAL A 247 0.53 14.45 10.47
C VAL A 247 0.80 13.42 11.55
N ARG A 248 0.08 13.53 12.68
CA ARG A 248 0.16 12.56 13.78
C ARG A 248 -1.21 12.40 14.43
N PHE A 249 -1.47 11.19 14.93
CA PHE A 249 -2.64 10.90 15.75
C PHE A 249 -2.27 11.06 17.22
N THR A 250 -3.17 11.65 18.03
CA THR A 250 -2.97 11.68 19.48
C THR A 250 -3.16 10.29 20.08
N PRO A 251 -2.55 9.98 21.26
CA PRO A 251 -2.77 8.71 21.94
C PRO A 251 -4.25 8.42 22.23
N SER A 252 -5.03 9.47 22.54
CA SER A 252 -6.47 9.36 22.76
C SER A 252 -7.24 9.07 21.48
N ALA A 253 -6.79 9.59 20.32
CA ALA A 253 -7.35 9.27 19.01
C ALA A 253 -7.05 7.81 18.65
N MET A 254 -5.83 7.32 18.90
CA MET A 254 -5.46 5.91 18.68
C MET A 254 -6.29 4.97 19.55
N HIS A 255 -6.53 5.35 20.81
CA HIS A 255 -7.41 4.59 21.68
C HIS A 255 -8.85 4.51 21.13
N ALA A 256 -9.42 5.64 20.73
CA ALA A 256 -10.76 5.67 20.13
C ALA A 256 -10.81 4.87 18.81
N LEU A 257 -9.78 4.95 17.98
CA LEU A 257 -9.66 4.20 16.74
C LEU A 257 -9.66 2.69 17.00
N ALA A 258 -8.87 2.22 17.98
CA ALA A 258 -8.81 0.79 18.33
C ALA A 258 -10.17 0.26 18.82
N GLU A 259 -10.89 1.03 19.64
CA GLU A 259 -12.21 0.66 20.13
C GLU A 259 -13.28 0.60 19.01
N ILE A 260 -13.28 1.59 18.11
CA ILE A 260 -14.28 1.68 17.03
C ILE A 260 -14.01 0.65 15.94
N SER A 261 -12.74 0.49 15.54
CA SER A 261 -12.35 -0.44 14.49
C SER A 261 -12.35 -1.89 14.93
N LYS A 262 -12.41 -2.16 16.24
CA LYS A 262 -12.24 -3.50 16.85
C LYS A 262 -10.92 -4.17 16.42
N GLY A 263 -9.90 -3.39 16.07
CA GLY A 263 -8.62 -3.89 15.58
C GLY A 263 -8.64 -4.44 14.15
N LEU A 264 -9.70 -4.24 13.39
CA LEU A 264 -9.80 -4.73 12.00
C LEU A 264 -9.05 -3.77 11.04
N PRO A 265 -7.99 -4.20 10.35
CA PRO A 265 -7.19 -3.36 9.44
C PRO A 265 -8.02 -2.60 8.40
N ARG A 266 -9.03 -3.25 7.82
CA ARG A 266 -9.93 -2.60 6.85
C ARG A 266 -10.70 -1.43 7.47
N SER A 267 -11.25 -1.64 8.67
CA SER A 267 -11.98 -0.60 9.41
C SER A 267 -11.05 0.54 9.84
N ILE A 268 -9.84 0.21 10.30
CA ILE A 268 -8.81 1.20 10.63
C ILE A 268 -8.51 2.08 9.43
N ASN A 269 -8.29 1.49 8.26
CA ASN A 269 -7.99 2.24 7.03
C ASN A 269 -9.12 3.20 6.68
N VAL A 270 -10.36 2.73 6.64
CA VAL A 270 -11.52 3.55 6.27
C VAL A 270 -11.70 4.72 7.25
N ILE A 271 -11.54 4.46 8.56
CA ILE A 271 -11.68 5.52 9.58
C ILE A 271 -10.54 6.52 9.49
N CYS A 272 -9.28 6.05 9.33
CA CYS A 272 -8.12 6.92 9.24
C CYS A 272 -8.13 7.78 7.99
N ASP A 273 -8.49 7.21 6.83
CA ASP A 273 -8.61 7.95 5.58
C ASP A 273 -9.62 9.08 5.72
N ARG A 274 -10.82 8.76 6.23
CA ARG A 274 -11.86 9.77 6.47
C ARG A 274 -11.46 10.81 7.52
N ALA A 275 -10.71 10.41 8.55
CA ALA A 275 -10.22 11.35 9.57
C ALA A 275 -9.18 12.32 8.99
N LEU A 276 -8.31 11.87 8.07
CA LEU A 276 -7.38 12.73 7.35
C LEU A 276 -8.09 13.71 6.43
N GLU A 277 -9.11 13.28 5.69
CA GLU A 277 -9.93 14.18 4.86
C GLU A 277 -10.58 15.29 5.69
N LEU A 278 -11.21 14.93 6.83
CA LEU A 278 -11.85 15.90 7.72
C LEU A 278 -10.83 16.88 8.33
N ALA A 279 -9.69 16.36 8.79
CA ALA A 279 -8.61 17.20 9.34
C ALA A 279 -8.01 18.14 8.29
N PHE A 280 -7.90 17.70 7.04
CA PHE A 280 -7.50 18.55 5.92
C PHE A 280 -8.49 19.70 5.70
N GLY A 281 -9.80 19.41 5.70
CA GLY A 281 -10.84 20.45 5.61
C GLY A 281 -10.76 21.49 6.73
N GLU A 282 -10.38 21.06 7.94
CA GLU A 282 -10.17 21.92 9.11
C GLU A 282 -8.75 22.51 9.22
N ARG A 283 -7.87 22.22 8.27
CA ARG A 283 -6.44 22.59 8.24
C ARG A 283 -5.66 22.18 9.50
N LYS A 284 -6.04 21.08 10.12
CA LYS A 284 -5.39 20.50 11.29
C LYS A 284 -4.31 19.50 10.88
N LYS A 285 -3.15 19.54 11.55
CA LYS A 285 -2.07 18.57 11.37
C LYS A 285 -2.06 17.46 12.44
N VAL A 286 -2.80 17.66 13.51
CA VAL A 286 -2.93 16.70 14.60
C VAL A 286 -4.32 16.10 14.57
N ILE A 287 -4.39 14.79 14.45
CA ILE A 287 -5.64 14.03 14.44
C ILE A 287 -6.03 13.72 15.87
N GLU A 288 -7.02 14.43 16.37
CA GLU A 288 -7.56 14.27 17.70
C GLU A 288 -8.71 13.25 17.74
N THR A 289 -9.14 12.89 18.95
CA THR A 289 -10.31 11.99 19.15
C THR A 289 -11.56 12.50 18.43
N SER A 290 -11.76 13.81 18.40
CA SER A 290 -12.88 14.45 17.69
C SER A 290 -12.89 14.13 16.19
N CYS A 291 -11.73 14.14 15.53
CA CYS A 291 -11.60 13.80 14.12
C CYS A 291 -11.98 12.33 13.87
N VAL A 292 -11.50 11.41 14.72
CA VAL A 292 -11.82 9.97 14.62
C VAL A 292 -13.32 9.71 14.87
N LEU A 293 -13.91 10.36 15.89
CA LEU A 293 -15.35 10.22 16.18
C LEU A 293 -16.22 10.80 15.06
N ASN A 294 -15.81 11.93 14.47
CA ASN A 294 -16.54 12.51 13.34
C ASN A 294 -16.43 11.61 12.11
N ALA A 295 -15.22 11.06 11.82
CA ALA A 295 -15.04 10.09 10.76
C ALA A 295 -15.97 8.87 10.94
N ALA A 296 -16.01 8.30 12.15
CA ALA A 296 -16.87 7.16 12.47
C ALA A 296 -18.37 7.48 12.29
N ARG A 297 -18.82 8.70 12.67
CA ARG A 297 -20.21 9.15 12.44
C ARG A 297 -20.53 9.27 10.95
N HIS A 298 -19.64 9.87 10.17
CA HIS A 298 -19.81 9.97 8.70
C HIS A 298 -19.91 8.60 8.04
N LEU A 299 -19.17 7.62 8.56
CA LEU A 299 -19.18 6.24 8.09
C LEU A 299 -20.34 5.40 8.67
N LYS A 300 -21.18 6.00 9.52
CA LYS A 300 -22.30 5.34 10.23
C LYS A 300 -21.85 4.09 11.02
N LEU A 301 -20.64 4.14 11.59
CA LEU A 301 -20.11 3.08 12.43
C LEU A 301 -20.63 3.18 13.86
N ASP A 302 -20.76 2.03 14.53
CA ASP A 302 -21.12 1.98 15.93
C ASP A 302 -20.01 2.52 16.83
N ILE A 303 -20.32 3.57 17.58
CA ILE A 303 -19.40 4.19 18.52
C ILE A 303 -19.74 3.66 19.91
N PRO A 304 -18.78 3.02 20.59
CA PRO A 304 -18.97 2.53 21.96
C PRO A 304 -19.47 3.62 22.92
N VAL A 305 -20.43 3.27 23.77
CA VAL A 305 -21.11 4.23 24.70
C VAL A 305 -20.10 4.97 25.58
N GLY A 306 -19.02 4.28 26.03
CA GLY A 306 -17.97 4.88 26.83
C GLY A 306 -17.23 6.03 26.15
N LEU A 307 -17.11 6.00 24.81
CA LEU A 307 -16.52 7.10 24.02
C LEU A 307 -17.51 8.24 23.80
N ARG A 308 -18.80 7.93 23.70
CA ARG A 308 -19.86 8.96 23.59
C ARG A 308 -19.96 9.80 24.88
N LEU A 309 -19.94 9.16 26.06
CA LEU A 309 -20.04 9.85 27.34
C LEU A 309 -18.83 10.75 27.63
N ARG A 310 -17.62 10.30 27.32
CA ARG A 310 -16.40 11.10 27.55
C ARG A 310 -16.38 12.40 26.72
N SER A 311 -16.98 12.42 25.55
CA SER A 311 -17.10 13.65 24.73
C SER A 311 -18.11 14.63 25.30
N THR A 312 -19.26 14.15 25.82
CA THR A 312 -20.30 14.99 26.43
C THR A 312 -19.90 15.48 27.81
N MET A 313 -19.19 14.67 28.62
CA MET A 313 -18.68 15.12 29.94
C MET A 313 -17.66 16.25 29.83
N ARG A 314 -16.79 16.26 28.81
CA ARG A 314 -15.83 17.37 28.61
C ARG A 314 -16.54 18.67 28.26
N VAL A 315 -17.59 18.63 27.44
CA VAL A 315 -18.41 19.80 27.10
C VAL A 315 -19.21 20.25 28.33
N GLY A 316 -19.81 19.31 29.08
CA GLY A 316 -20.54 19.59 30.32
C GLY A 316 -19.65 20.17 31.42
N ALA A 317 -18.44 19.65 31.60
CA ALA A 317 -17.47 20.19 32.57
C ALA A 317 -16.99 21.60 32.19
N ALA A 318 -16.71 21.85 30.91
CA ALA A 318 -16.38 23.20 30.45
C ALA A 318 -17.53 24.21 30.65
N ALA A 319 -18.77 23.79 30.35
CA ALA A 319 -19.95 24.62 30.59
C ALA A 319 -20.18 24.89 32.10
N ALA A 320 -19.96 23.89 32.94
CA ALA A 320 -20.05 24.05 34.40
C ALA A 320 -18.98 25.01 34.94
N VAL A 321 -17.73 24.91 34.46
CA VAL A 321 -16.64 25.85 34.84
C VAL A 321 -16.97 27.28 34.42
N LEU A 322 -17.51 27.47 33.18
CA LEU A 322 -17.94 28.79 32.69
C LEU A 322 -19.09 29.35 33.50
N LEU A 323 -20.06 28.52 33.91
CA LEU A 323 -21.16 28.91 34.79
C LEU A 323 -20.68 29.34 36.16
N ILE A 324 -19.77 28.56 36.78
CA ILE A 324 -19.16 28.88 38.06
C ILE A 324 -18.35 30.18 37.98
N ALA A 325 -17.53 30.32 36.89
CA ALA A 325 -16.76 31.56 36.68
C ALA A 325 -17.68 32.78 36.50
N GLY A 326 -18.80 32.60 35.78
CA GLY A 326 -19.83 33.68 35.63
C GLY A 326 -20.49 34.08 36.96
N VAL A 327 -20.87 33.09 37.80
CA VAL A 327 -21.44 33.35 39.10
C VAL A 327 -20.43 34.05 40.03
N VAL A 328 -19.17 33.60 40.02
CA VAL A 328 -18.10 34.23 40.80
C VAL A 328 -17.85 35.67 40.34
N TRP A 329 -17.87 35.91 39.03
CA TRP A 329 -17.65 37.24 38.45
C TRP A 329 -18.80 38.19 38.78
N VAL A 330 -20.07 37.76 38.71
CA VAL A 330 -21.23 38.53 39.13
C VAL A 330 -21.19 38.86 40.64
N GLY A 331 -20.80 37.85 41.47
CA GLY A 331 -20.67 38.03 42.90
C GLY A 331 -19.54 39.01 43.31
N LEU A 332 -18.42 39.01 42.54
CA LEU A 332 -17.35 39.98 42.73
C LEU A 332 -17.73 41.39 42.27
N ARG A 333 -18.51 41.51 41.20
CA ARG A 333 -19.05 42.82 40.75
C ARG A 333 -20.08 43.39 41.69
N ALA A 334 -20.93 42.56 42.30
CA ALA A 334 -21.90 43.00 43.31
C ALA A 334 -21.28 43.47 44.61
N ARG A 335 -19.99 43.13 44.87
CA ARG A 335 -19.24 43.56 46.05
C ARG A 335 -18.42 44.84 45.85
N GLN A 336 -18.41 45.41 44.63
CA GLN A 336 -17.72 46.71 44.46
C GLN A 336 -18.57 47.79 45.16
N PRO A 337 -17.99 48.53 46.12
CA PRO A 337 -18.69 49.63 46.76
C PRO A 337 -19.04 50.69 45.70
N ALA A 338 -20.27 51.17 45.74
CA ALA A 338 -20.72 52.25 44.87
C ALA A 338 -19.78 53.45 44.98
N ALA A 339 -19.25 53.89 43.84
CA ALA A 339 -18.39 55.07 43.79
C ALA A 339 -19.21 56.27 44.29
N PRO A 340 -18.63 57.13 45.19
CA PRO A 340 -19.34 58.32 45.70
C PRO A 340 -19.67 59.26 44.52
N LEU A 341 -20.89 59.77 44.56
CA LEU A 341 -21.40 60.76 43.60
C LEU A 341 -20.49 62.00 43.62
N PRO A 342 -20.12 62.56 42.46
CA PRO A 342 -19.31 63.77 42.38
C PRO A 342 -20.13 64.96 42.89
N THR A 343 -19.63 65.62 43.93
CA THR A 343 -20.15 66.87 44.46
C THR A 343 -19.96 67.95 43.42
N ALA A 344 -21.02 68.66 43.13
CA ALA A 344 -21.04 69.79 42.15
C ALA A 344 -20.11 70.94 42.64
N VAL A 345 -19.18 71.30 41.75
CA VAL A 345 -18.36 72.51 41.96
C VAL A 345 -18.89 73.58 40.99
N PRO A 346 -19.06 74.87 41.45
CA PRO A 346 -19.75 75.89 40.72
C PRO A 346 -18.92 76.42 39.50
N THR A 347 -19.66 76.66 38.45
CA THR A 347 -19.24 77.25 37.18
C THR A 347 -18.65 78.61 37.34
N ARG A 348 -17.42 78.84 36.86
CA ARG A 348 -16.90 80.18 36.59
C ARG A 348 -16.72 80.33 35.10
N ALA A 349 -17.52 81.25 34.53
CA ALA A 349 -17.46 81.67 33.15
C ALA A 349 -16.16 82.44 32.85
N VAL A 350 -15.53 82.15 31.76
CA VAL A 350 -14.65 83.06 31.02
C VAL A 350 -14.73 82.75 29.55
N ALA A 351 -14.85 83.82 28.77
CA ALA A 351 -15.19 83.94 27.37
C ALA A 351 -14.15 83.43 26.34
N PRO A 352 -14.46 83.50 25.05
CA PRO A 352 -13.81 82.74 24.00
C PRO A 352 -12.63 83.48 23.39
N VAL A 353 -11.65 82.77 22.91
CA VAL A 353 -10.63 83.26 22.01
C VAL A 353 -10.56 82.31 20.79
N ALA A 354 -10.53 82.97 19.66
CA ALA A 354 -10.67 82.47 18.29
C ALA A 354 -9.46 81.70 17.75
N ALA A 355 -9.80 80.89 16.80
CA ALA A 355 -9.17 80.62 15.53
C ALA A 355 -7.65 80.43 15.45
N ASN A 356 -7.24 79.31 14.95
CA ASN A 356 -6.50 79.27 13.66
C ASN A 356 -6.34 77.87 13.16
N VAL A 357 -6.85 77.67 11.96
CA VAL A 357 -6.46 76.59 11.01
C VAL A 357 -5.16 77.06 10.36
N PRO A 358 -4.23 76.19 10.02
CA PRO A 358 -4.03 75.99 8.59
C PRO A 358 -3.91 74.54 8.12
N THR A 359 -4.62 74.34 7.04
CA THR A 359 -4.46 73.46 5.91
C THR A 359 -3.04 73.42 5.34
N ALA A 360 -2.59 72.27 4.92
CA ALA A 360 -1.77 71.92 3.72
C ALA A 360 -1.50 70.43 3.78
N ALA A 361 -2.01 69.57 2.92
CA ALA A 361 -1.83 69.39 1.49
C ALA A 361 -0.43 68.84 1.11
N GLU A 362 -0.57 67.74 0.33
CA GLU A 362 0.36 67.31 -0.73
C GLU A 362 1.57 66.51 -0.27
N ALA A 363 1.98 65.38 -0.89
CA ALA A 363 1.82 64.90 -2.25
C ALA A 363 2.27 63.44 -2.33
N ALA A 364 1.66 62.71 -3.21
CA ALA A 364 2.21 61.45 -3.75
C ALA A 364 3.34 61.77 -4.76
N PRO A 365 4.18 60.82 -5.10
CA PRO A 365 4.41 60.60 -6.52
C PRO A 365 4.23 59.17 -6.99
N THR A 366 3.42 59.05 -7.98
CA THR A 366 3.36 58.10 -9.07
C THR A 366 4.69 58.07 -9.83
N ILE A 367 5.16 56.89 -10.16
CA ILE A 367 5.99 56.67 -11.35
C ILE A 367 5.47 55.43 -12.05
N GLU A 368 4.93 55.64 -13.23
CA GLU A 368 4.56 54.69 -14.27
C GLU A 368 5.78 54.33 -15.19
N PRO A 369 5.58 53.54 -16.22
CA PRO A 369 6.39 52.37 -16.54
C PRO A 369 7.27 52.62 -17.77
N THR A 370 8.19 51.72 -18.03
CA THR A 370 8.86 51.70 -19.33
C THR A 370 8.79 50.34 -19.97
N SER A 371 8.15 50.31 -21.10
CA SER A 371 8.05 49.28 -22.11
C SER A 371 9.31 49.17 -22.97
N SER A 372 9.64 48.00 -23.41
CA SER A 372 10.11 47.62 -24.76
C SER A 372 10.40 46.13 -24.73
N GLY A 373 9.90 45.28 -25.56
CA GLY A 373 9.70 45.34 -27.01
C GLY A 373 10.56 44.26 -27.63
N GLY A 374 9.93 43.37 -28.44
CA GLY A 374 10.62 42.43 -29.31
C GLY A 374 10.09 41.01 -29.22
N SER A 375 9.15 40.73 -29.96
CA SER A 375 8.75 39.83 -31.03
C SER A 375 9.78 38.77 -31.48
N ASP A 376 9.26 37.63 -31.68
CA ASP A 376 9.23 36.65 -32.82
C ASP A 376 9.42 35.23 -32.26
N GLY A 377 8.56 34.34 -32.43
CA GLY A 377 8.02 33.65 -33.59
C GLY A 377 8.95 32.51 -34.01
N SER A 378 8.54 31.27 -33.78
CA SER A 378 8.65 30.17 -34.76
C SER A 378 8.25 28.83 -34.20
N THR A 379 7.13 28.32 -34.67
CA THR A 379 6.87 26.99 -35.22
C THR A 379 7.79 25.83 -34.88
N GLY A 380 7.14 24.76 -34.40
CA GLY A 380 7.18 23.36 -34.73
C GLY A 380 8.51 22.73 -35.16
N GLY A 381 8.87 21.70 -34.49
CA GLY A 381 9.86 20.75 -34.92
C GLY A 381 9.74 19.47 -34.09
N ALA A 382 9.06 18.47 -34.66
CA ALA A 382 9.16 17.11 -34.17
C ALA A 382 10.59 16.62 -34.43
N GLU A 383 11.42 16.60 -33.40
CA GLU A 383 12.73 15.94 -33.52
C GLU A 383 12.56 14.44 -33.39
N THR A 384 12.61 13.80 -34.55
CA THR A 384 13.01 12.41 -34.73
C THR A 384 14.43 12.24 -34.16
N VAL A 385 14.52 11.60 -33.02
CA VAL A 385 15.82 11.19 -32.47
C VAL A 385 16.39 10.09 -33.38
N SER A 386 17.34 10.46 -34.21
CA SER A 386 18.23 9.55 -34.93
C SER A 386 19.03 8.71 -33.92
N PRO A 387 19.36 7.44 -34.26
CA PRO A 387 20.18 6.61 -33.39
C PRO A 387 21.59 7.24 -33.27
N VAL A 388 21.97 7.56 -32.04
CA VAL A 388 23.32 8.01 -31.73
C VAL A 388 24.29 6.87 -32.04
N PRO A 389 25.33 7.08 -32.86
CA PRO A 389 26.36 6.07 -33.06
C PRO A 389 27.14 5.82 -31.77
N LEU A 390 27.28 4.57 -31.41
CA LEU A 390 28.04 4.08 -30.26
C LEU A 390 29.52 4.51 -30.39
N PRO A 391 30.13 5.04 -29.33
CA PRO A 391 31.57 5.16 -29.28
C PRO A 391 32.20 3.77 -29.19
N GLU A 392 33.11 3.45 -30.06
CA GLU A 392 34.02 2.28 -29.99
C GLU A 392 35.04 2.49 -28.85
N ALA A 393 34.56 2.58 -27.62
CA ALA A 393 35.45 2.62 -26.46
C ALA A 393 35.42 1.26 -25.76
N GLN A 394 36.58 0.64 -25.61
CA GLN A 394 36.76 -0.52 -24.76
C GLN A 394 36.35 -0.13 -23.32
N GLY A 395 35.24 -0.68 -22.84
CA GLY A 395 34.67 -0.35 -21.55
C GLY A 395 33.77 -1.45 -21.00
N TYR A 396 33.17 -1.22 -19.85
CA TYR A 396 32.23 -2.12 -19.20
C TYR A 396 30.81 -1.58 -19.29
N LEU A 397 29.83 -2.47 -19.53
CA LEU A 397 28.41 -2.16 -19.54
C LEU A 397 27.73 -2.98 -18.46
N VAL A 398 26.69 -2.43 -17.85
CA VAL A 398 25.81 -3.16 -16.94
C VAL A 398 24.50 -3.44 -17.63
N VAL A 399 24.14 -4.71 -17.80
CA VAL A 399 22.82 -5.10 -18.28
C VAL A 399 21.86 -5.02 -17.08
N ALA A 400 20.98 -4.04 -17.07
CA ALA A 400 20.14 -3.73 -15.93
C ALA A 400 18.83 -4.53 -15.93
N ALA A 401 18.14 -4.62 -17.06
CA ALA A 401 16.86 -5.34 -17.18
C ALA A 401 16.54 -5.64 -18.64
N SER A 402 15.61 -6.57 -18.90
CA SER A 402 15.05 -6.84 -20.22
C SER A 402 13.53 -6.74 -20.20
N PHE A 403 12.94 -6.12 -21.22
CA PHE A 403 11.52 -5.84 -21.32
C PHE A 403 10.94 -6.39 -22.63
N HIS A 404 9.71 -6.87 -22.60
CA HIS A 404 8.96 -7.23 -23.81
C HIS A 404 8.44 -6.00 -24.58
N SER A 405 8.22 -4.87 -23.87
CA SER A 405 7.69 -3.62 -24.43
C SER A 405 8.78 -2.56 -24.57
N LYS A 406 8.78 -1.85 -25.74
CA LYS A 406 9.64 -0.69 -25.96
C LYS A 406 9.35 0.45 -24.96
N ASP A 407 8.09 0.63 -24.60
CA ASP A 407 7.68 1.71 -23.69
C ASP A 407 8.11 1.42 -22.25
N GLY A 408 8.03 0.17 -21.80
CA GLY A 408 8.57 -0.25 -20.52
C GLY A 408 10.08 -0.03 -20.42
N ALA A 409 10.82 -0.38 -21.46
CA ALA A 409 12.25 -0.13 -21.53
C ALA A 409 12.58 1.37 -21.49
N ARG A 410 11.86 2.21 -22.24
CA ARG A 410 12.04 3.67 -22.24
C ARG A 410 11.76 4.30 -20.88
N THR A 411 10.67 3.90 -20.23
CA THR A 411 10.32 4.37 -18.89
C THR A 411 11.44 4.05 -17.89
N PHE A 412 12.01 2.86 -17.97
CA PHE A 412 13.10 2.46 -17.09
C PHE A 412 14.40 3.23 -17.40
N VAL A 413 14.71 3.52 -18.66
CA VAL A 413 15.82 4.38 -19.07
C VAL A 413 15.66 5.80 -18.51
N THR A 414 14.47 6.38 -18.62
CA THR A 414 14.19 7.71 -18.04
C THR A 414 14.39 7.71 -16.54
N TRP A 415 13.99 6.64 -15.84
CA TRP A 415 14.21 6.47 -14.42
C TRP A 415 15.70 6.40 -14.05
N LEU A 416 16.52 5.74 -14.88
CA LEU A 416 17.98 5.67 -14.71
C LEU A 416 18.66 7.01 -14.98
N HIS A 417 18.25 7.73 -16.02
CA HIS A 417 18.75 9.06 -16.32
C HIS A 417 18.48 10.08 -15.21
N ASN A 418 17.33 9.99 -14.55
CA ASN A 418 17.03 10.85 -13.39
C ASN A 418 17.92 10.56 -12.17
N ARG A 419 18.76 9.53 -12.24
CA ARG A 419 19.77 9.16 -11.25
C ARG A 419 21.19 9.33 -11.73
N GLU A 420 21.36 10.10 -12.80
CA GLU A 420 22.67 10.39 -13.42
C GLU A 420 23.38 9.14 -13.94
N LEU A 421 22.63 8.04 -14.17
CA LEU A 421 23.15 6.83 -14.75
C LEU A 421 22.92 6.84 -16.29
N PRO A 422 23.98 6.82 -17.11
CA PRO A 422 23.84 6.83 -18.57
C PRO A 422 23.26 5.48 -19.01
N ALA A 423 22.00 5.47 -19.45
CA ALA A 423 21.29 4.25 -19.85
C ALA A 423 20.74 4.35 -21.27
N PHE A 424 20.69 3.21 -21.96
CA PHE A 424 20.13 3.10 -23.31
C PHE A 424 19.48 1.73 -23.53
N VAL A 425 18.62 1.66 -24.54
CA VAL A 425 17.91 0.42 -24.90
C VAL A 425 18.59 -0.24 -26.10
N ARG A 426 18.80 -1.57 -26.02
CA ARG A 426 19.31 -2.39 -27.11
C ARG A 426 18.35 -3.56 -27.38
N PRO A 427 17.94 -3.81 -28.62
CA PRO A 427 17.19 -5.02 -28.95
C PRO A 427 18.11 -6.25 -28.83
N VAL A 428 17.60 -7.33 -28.22
CA VAL A 428 18.30 -8.60 -28.06
C VAL A 428 17.51 -9.74 -28.72
N PRO A 429 18.16 -10.87 -29.04
CA PRO A 429 17.47 -12.01 -29.62
C PRO A 429 16.27 -12.44 -28.78
N GLY A 430 15.16 -12.82 -29.45
CA GLY A 430 13.89 -13.15 -28.77
C GLY A 430 12.90 -11.99 -28.67
N GLY A 431 13.15 -10.85 -29.34
CA GLY A 431 12.22 -9.71 -29.39
C GLY A 431 12.20 -8.85 -28.12
N LEU A 432 13.12 -9.11 -27.19
CA LEU A 432 13.26 -8.35 -25.95
C LEU A 432 14.07 -7.06 -26.15
N GLN A 433 13.82 -6.08 -25.28
CA GLN A 433 14.55 -4.82 -25.20
C GLN A 433 15.40 -4.83 -23.93
N ALA A 434 16.72 -4.98 -24.06
CA ALA A 434 17.63 -4.90 -22.92
C ALA A 434 17.98 -3.44 -22.62
N VAL A 435 17.88 -3.05 -21.35
CA VAL A 435 18.34 -1.76 -20.85
C VAL A 435 19.74 -1.92 -20.31
N MET A 436 20.67 -1.19 -20.89
CA MET A 436 22.08 -1.17 -20.54
C MET A 436 22.49 0.16 -19.94
N VAL A 437 23.42 0.13 -19.00
CA VAL A 437 23.99 1.33 -18.35
C VAL A 437 25.47 1.39 -18.58
N GLY A 438 25.99 2.53 -18.95
CA GLY A 438 27.37 2.76 -19.32
C GLY A 438 27.53 3.46 -20.67
N PRO A 439 28.74 3.44 -21.29
CA PRO A 439 29.93 2.67 -20.93
C PRO A 439 30.69 3.23 -19.73
N PHE A 440 31.30 2.34 -18.94
CA PHE A 440 32.19 2.69 -17.84
C PHE A 440 33.64 2.37 -18.20
N ALA A 441 34.59 3.22 -17.77
CA ALA A 441 35.99 3.03 -18.08
C ALA A 441 36.62 1.85 -17.32
N SER A 442 36.10 1.52 -16.14
CA SER A 442 36.59 0.44 -15.30
C SER A 442 35.49 -0.50 -14.81
N ARG A 443 35.88 -1.76 -14.53
CA ARG A 443 34.95 -2.72 -13.90
C ARG A 443 34.50 -2.26 -12.51
N GLN A 444 35.32 -1.49 -11.82
CA GLN A 444 35.01 -0.98 -10.49
C GLN A 444 33.88 0.07 -10.54
N GLU A 445 33.90 0.97 -11.53
CA GLU A 445 32.80 1.91 -11.80
C GLU A 445 31.51 1.19 -12.18
N ALA A 446 31.61 0.18 -13.05
CA ALA A 446 30.47 -0.65 -13.42
C ALA A 446 29.86 -1.38 -12.20
N THR A 447 30.70 -1.85 -11.28
CA THR A 447 30.24 -2.51 -10.03
C THR A 447 29.59 -1.49 -9.09
N ALA A 448 30.08 -0.27 -9.01
CA ALA A 448 29.45 0.80 -8.23
C ALA A 448 28.07 1.16 -8.80
N ALA A 449 27.96 1.31 -10.12
CA ALA A 449 26.68 1.54 -10.79
C ALA A 449 25.70 0.35 -10.62
N GLN A 450 26.19 -0.89 -10.71
CA GLN A 450 25.41 -2.09 -10.44
C GLN A 450 24.88 -2.09 -9.00
N SER A 451 25.69 -1.73 -8.03
CA SER A 451 25.27 -1.64 -6.62
C SER A 451 24.19 -0.59 -6.38
N GLN A 452 24.23 0.53 -7.10
CA GLN A 452 23.19 1.57 -7.06
C GLN A 452 21.86 1.06 -7.65
N MET A 453 21.90 0.16 -8.62
CA MET A 453 20.73 -0.41 -9.27
C MET A 453 20.22 -1.67 -8.61
N ALA A 454 20.99 -2.32 -7.75
CA ALA A 454 20.65 -3.59 -7.10
C ALA A 454 19.24 -3.61 -6.45
N PRO A 455 18.73 -2.50 -5.86
CA PRO A 455 17.38 -2.49 -5.29
C PRO A 455 16.23 -2.61 -6.32
N VAL A 456 16.50 -2.30 -7.60
CA VAL A 456 15.49 -2.27 -8.68
C VAL A 456 15.79 -3.28 -9.76
N ALA A 457 17.07 -3.61 -9.94
CA ALA A 457 17.59 -4.57 -10.91
C ALA A 457 18.57 -5.54 -10.21
N PRO A 458 18.08 -6.42 -9.31
CA PRO A 458 18.93 -7.33 -8.53
C PRO A 458 19.67 -8.33 -9.40
N ASP A 459 19.11 -8.68 -10.57
CA ASP A 459 19.69 -9.65 -11.50
C ASP A 459 20.64 -9.00 -12.52
N SER A 460 20.98 -7.71 -12.35
CA SER A 460 21.89 -7.00 -13.25
C SER A 460 23.29 -7.62 -13.24
N TYR A 461 23.94 -7.64 -14.40
CA TYR A 461 25.31 -8.18 -14.54
C TYR A 461 26.18 -7.30 -15.45
N ILE A 462 27.50 -7.42 -15.25
CA ILE A 462 28.50 -6.62 -15.97
C ILE A 462 29.01 -7.41 -17.18
N VAL A 463 29.05 -6.75 -18.35
CA VAL A 463 29.64 -7.29 -19.59
C VAL A 463 30.75 -6.36 -20.08
N SER A 464 31.74 -6.89 -20.80
CA SER A 464 32.68 -6.07 -21.52
C SER A 464 32.07 -5.58 -22.83
N SER A 465 32.37 -4.36 -23.27
CA SER A 465 31.80 -3.80 -24.49
C SER A 465 32.18 -4.58 -25.76
N SER A 466 33.26 -5.37 -25.70
CA SER A 466 33.69 -6.27 -26.78
C SER A 466 32.88 -7.58 -26.88
N ALA A 467 32.06 -7.92 -25.85
CA ALA A 467 31.27 -9.16 -25.78
C ALA A 467 29.78 -8.94 -26.09
N THR A 468 29.43 -7.82 -26.72
CA THR A 468 28.00 -7.39 -26.85
C THR A 468 27.16 -8.22 -27.82
N ASP A 469 27.76 -9.08 -28.66
CA ASP A 469 27.03 -9.90 -29.66
C ASP A 469 26.42 -11.20 -29.08
N GLY A 470 26.72 -11.54 -27.85
CA GLY A 470 26.24 -12.76 -27.18
C GLY A 470 25.62 -12.53 -25.80
N VAL A 471 25.09 -11.33 -25.53
CA VAL A 471 24.48 -11.01 -24.21
C VAL A 471 23.22 -11.85 -24.00
N PRO A 472 23.20 -12.80 -23.02
CA PRO A 472 21.99 -13.52 -22.70
C PRO A 472 20.93 -12.55 -22.15
N ALA A 473 19.71 -12.67 -22.62
CA ALA A 473 18.61 -11.86 -22.10
C ALA A 473 18.36 -12.17 -20.62
N LEU A 474 18.30 -11.14 -19.77
CA LEU A 474 17.76 -11.29 -18.43
C LEU A 474 16.28 -11.72 -18.51
N ARG A 475 15.83 -12.47 -17.50
CA ARG A 475 14.42 -12.82 -17.37
C ARG A 475 13.59 -11.52 -17.46
N ALA A 476 12.67 -11.45 -18.44
CA ALA A 476 11.92 -10.23 -18.70
C ALA A 476 11.16 -9.77 -17.47
N VAL A 477 11.30 -8.50 -17.11
CA VAL A 477 10.50 -7.87 -16.08
C VAL A 477 9.09 -7.72 -16.62
N ALA A 478 8.12 -8.46 -16.04
CA ALA A 478 6.72 -8.30 -16.37
C ALA A 478 6.28 -6.89 -15.90
N THR A 479 6.07 -5.99 -16.86
CA THR A 479 5.38 -4.73 -16.58
C THR A 479 3.92 -5.06 -16.30
N THR A 480 3.48 -4.93 -15.03
CA THR A 480 2.08 -4.88 -14.67
C THR A 480 1.45 -3.66 -15.33
N GLY A 481 0.87 -3.83 -16.53
CA GLY A 481 0.25 -2.71 -17.26
C GLY A 481 -0.02 -2.90 -18.74
N ASP A 482 -0.09 -4.12 -19.26
CA ASP A 482 -0.63 -4.30 -20.60
C ASP A 482 -1.99 -5.01 -20.56
N LYS A 483 -3.04 -4.20 -20.31
CA LYS A 483 -4.40 -4.52 -20.76
C LYS A 483 -4.60 -3.82 -22.10
N GLY A 484 -4.05 -4.40 -23.14
CA GLY A 484 -4.42 -4.08 -24.53
C GLY A 484 -5.77 -4.70 -24.84
N GLN A 485 -6.74 -3.86 -25.17
CA GLN A 485 -7.93 -4.17 -25.97
C GLN A 485 -7.55 -4.41 -27.45
N PRO A 486 -8.45 -4.92 -28.26
CA PRO A 486 -9.73 -5.62 -28.10
C PRO A 486 -9.62 -7.13 -28.26
#